data_5a2edf99efe83bf8c948db9c136ece38
#
_entry.id   5a2edf99efe83bf8c948db9c136ece38
#
_cell.length_a   1.000
_cell.length_b   1.000
_cell.length_c   1.000
_cell.angle_alpha   90.00
_cell.angle_beta   90.00
_cell.angle_gamma   90.00
#
_symmetry.space_group_name_H-M   'P 1'
#
loop_
_entity.id
_entity.type
_entity.pdbx_description
1 polymer ?
#
loop_
_entity_poly.entity_id
_entity_poly.type
_entity_poly.pdbx_seq_one_letter_code
_entity_poly.pdbx_strand_id
1 'polypeptide(L)' 'LRRLLVDETDDLVVLKGAVSSYYLKQLAQETVMPVLSGRELHNRVSVVRQ' A
#
# COMPACT_ATOMS: atom_id res chain seq x y z
N LEU A 1 -0.26 -5.65 -15.62
CA LEU A 1 0.91 -5.68 -14.76
C LEU A 1 0.66 -4.92 -13.48
N ARG A 2 1.04 -5.51 -12.38
CA ARG A 2 0.86 -4.88 -11.07
C ARG A 2 2.18 -4.55 -10.47
N ARG A 3 2.18 -3.44 -9.78
CA ARG A 3 3.40 -2.97 -9.19
C ARG A 3 3.08 -2.31 -7.86
N LEU A 4 3.79 -2.70 -6.85
CA LEU A 4 3.64 -2.10 -5.54
C LEU A 4 4.97 -1.54 -5.09
N LEU A 5 4.93 -0.33 -4.56
CA LEU A 5 6.11 0.33 -4.02
C LEU A 5 5.80 0.77 -2.61
N VAL A 6 6.79 0.70 -1.76
CA VAL A 6 6.66 1.13 -0.37
C VAL A 6 7.73 2.17 -0.09
N ASP A 7 7.30 3.35 0.32
CA ASP A 7 8.21 4.40 0.79
C ASP A 7 8.08 4.51 2.29
N GLU A 8 9.18 4.56 2.98
CA GLU A 8 9.18 4.64 4.44
C GLU A 8 10.01 5.82 4.91
N THR A 9 9.48 6.49 5.92
CA THR A 9 10.22 7.51 6.66
C THR A 9 10.08 7.17 8.13
N ASP A 10 10.66 8.02 9.00
CA ASP A 10 10.54 7.80 10.44
C ASP A 10 9.10 7.91 10.94
N ASP A 11 8.26 8.66 10.24
CA ASP A 11 6.90 8.95 10.69
C ASP A 11 5.82 8.34 9.82
N LEU A 12 6.17 7.83 8.66
CA LEU A 12 5.18 7.61 7.63
C LEU A 12 5.57 6.43 6.73
N VAL A 13 4.57 5.65 6.36
CA VAL A 13 4.72 4.60 5.34
C VAL A 13 3.71 4.90 4.25
N VAL A 14 4.18 4.98 3.02
CA VAL A 14 3.32 5.25 1.87
C VAL A 14 3.36 4.07 0.92
N LEU A 15 2.18 3.52 0.66
CA LEU A 15 2.03 2.49 -0.36
C LEU A 15 1.64 3.15 -1.66
N LYS A 16 2.33 2.80 -2.73
CA LYS A 16 2.05 3.33 -4.07
C LYS A 16 1.99 2.18 -5.06
N GLY A 17 1.38 2.44 -6.18
CA GLY A 17 1.38 1.48 -7.27
C GLY A 17 0.02 1.27 -7.85
N ALA A 18 -0.14 0.16 -8.57
CA ALA A 18 -1.39 -0.17 -9.23
C ALA A 18 -1.66 -1.65 -9.07
N VAL A 19 -2.91 -1.97 -8.80
CA VAL A 19 -3.36 -3.36 -8.68
C VAL A 19 -4.64 -3.51 -9.49
N SER A 20 -5.01 -4.75 -9.76
CA SER A 20 -6.14 -5.02 -10.64
C SER A 20 -7.48 -5.14 -9.91
N SER A 21 -7.49 -5.14 -8.59
CA SER A 21 -8.73 -5.24 -7.85
C SER A 21 -8.61 -4.53 -6.52
N TYR A 22 -9.76 -4.13 -6.00
CA TYR A 22 -9.82 -3.50 -4.69
C TYR A 22 -9.36 -4.45 -3.59
N TYR A 23 -9.64 -5.72 -3.79
CA TYR A 23 -9.19 -6.74 -2.85
C TYR A 23 -7.67 -6.74 -2.70
N LEU A 24 -6.94 -6.61 -3.81
CA LEU A 24 -5.50 -6.58 -3.77
C LEU A 24 -4.98 -5.32 -3.07
N LYS A 25 -5.66 -4.19 -3.27
CA LYS A 25 -5.30 -2.96 -2.57
C LYS A 25 -5.45 -3.13 -1.06
N GLN A 26 -6.53 -3.75 -0.63
CA GLN A 26 -6.79 -4.00 0.78
C GLN A 26 -5.75 -4.95 1.35
N LEU A 27 -5.43 -5.99 0.60
CA LEU A 27 -4.47 -6.98 1.04
C LEU A 27 -3.07 -6.38 1.20
N ALA A 28 -2.68 -5.49 0.30
CA ALA A 28 -1.41 -4.80 0.40
C ALA A 28 -1.34 -3.99 1.70
N GLN A 29 -2.41 -3.29 2.04
CA GLN A 29 -2.47 -2.53 3.27
C GLN A 29 -2.30 -3.44 4.49
N GLU A 30 -3.01 -4.56 4.51
CA GLU A 30 -2.96 -5.45 5.65
C GLU A 30 -1.59 -6.10 5.81
N THR A 31 -0.90 -6.30 4.72
CA THR A 31 0.45 -6.86 4.77
C THR A 31 1.42 -5.90 5.45
N VAL A 32 1.22 -4.61 5.30
CA VAL A 32 2.12 -3.59 5.85
C VAL A 32 1.75 -3.21 7.27
N MET A 33 0.50 -3.37 7.66
CA MET A 33 0.05 -2.94 8.99
C MET A 33 0.93 -3.42 10.14
N PRO A 34 1.36 -4.70 10.18
CA PRO A 34 2.15 -5.17 11.30
C PRO A 34 3.53 -4.52 11.43
N VAL A 35 4.03 -3.92 10.35
CA VAL A 35 5.38 -3.33 10.38
C VAL A 35 5.36 -1.81 10.50
N LEU A 36 4.20 -1.22 10.78
CA LEU A 36 4.10 0.23 10.88
C LEU A 36 4.86 0.79 12.08
N SER A 37 4.86 0.08 13.19
CA SER A 37 5.57 0.50 14.39
C SER A 37 5.18 1.91 14.83
N GLY A 38 3.89 2.20 14.83
CA GLY A 38 3.39 3.49 15.26
C GLY A 38 3.42 4.57 14.19
N ARG A 39 3.94 4.25 13.01
CA ARG A 39 3.95 5.21 11.91
C ARG A 39 2.57 5.29 11.25
N GLU A 40 2.34 6.39 10.57
CA GLU A 40 1.11 6.59 9.83
C GLU A 40 1.17 5.87 8.49
N LEU A 41 0.06 5.31 8.06
CA LEU A 41 0.01 4.62 6.76
C LEU A 41 -0.83 5.43 5.79
N HIS A 42 -0.26 5.67 4.62
CA HIS A 42 -0.98 6.29 3.50
C HIS A 42 -1.05 5.29 2.35
N ASN A 43 -2.23 4.82 2.05
CA ASN A 43 -2.41 3.85 0.98
C ASN A 43 -2.84 4.60 -0.28
N ARG A 44 -1.88 4.80 -1.17
CA ARG A 44 -2.09 5.53 -2.43
C ARG A 44 -2.07 4.59 -3.63
N VAL A 45 -2.39 3.34 -3.39
CA VAL A 45 -2.46 2.34 -4.45
C VAL A 45 -3.70 2.60 -5.29
N SER A 46 -3.54 2.59 -6.60
CA SER A 46 -4.63 2.76 -7.54
C SER A 46 -5.19 1.41 -7.95
N VAL A 47 -6.50 1.33 -8.10
CA VAL A 47 -7.13 0.13 -8.61
C VAL A 47 -7.41 0.38 -10.09
N VAL A 48 -6.78 -0.42 -10.93
CA VAL A 48 -6.91 -0.31 -12.37
C VAL A 48 -7.73 -1.48 -12.88
N ARG A 49 -8.84 -1.17 -13.49
CA ARG A 49 -9.74 -2.19 -14.03
C ARG A 49 -9.61 -2.28 -15.52
N GLN A 50 -9.77 -3.46 -16.03
CA GLN A 50 -9.71 -3.72 -17.45
C GLN A 50 -11.08 -4.05 -18.00
#